data_219981ee7efa027e368f5ca36fc88b77
#
_entry.id   219981ee7efa027e368f5ca36fc88b77
#
_cell.length_a   1.000
_cell.length_b   1.000
_cell.length_c   1.000
_cell.angle_alpha   90.00
_cell.angle_beta   90.00
_cell.angle_gamma   90.00
#
_symmetry.space_group_name_H-M   'P 1'
#
loop_
_entity.id
_entity.type
_entity.pdbx_description
1 polymer ?
#
loop_
_entity_poly.entity_id
_entity_poly.type
_entity_poly.pdbx_seq_one_letter_code
_entity_poly.pdbx_strand_id
1 'polypeptide(L)'
;MTEQRWLRILSISFVMYTIAYIDRTNVSMALPAMSAELHMDPRQAGDAVGVFFWGYLLLQMPAGYLAQHWSAKRVVGILLVAWGVCSVATGLVQSAAQFWMMRLVLGLAEGGVWPAVLVLVAHWFPRAERARANAYWMLCLPLSVVISSPLSGWLLTHWNWRVLLVVEGALPFLWLLIWLRTIDDFPKKAKWISAGELQYLERTLAAEAADSKPQERVSYLAALLSPQVLILTAIYFLRNFGSYGSLFWLPTALNNTRKLSDLTLGNIITIPYVLAAILMVAAAKSSDRTGERRAHMSLTLIVSGVSFLAALATQRFPFVSFTLISLAVAAVYASLGPFWALPTETLPLKVVATAMGLINAIGNLGGYFGPVVVGHFLKQSGGFVYGFGSLGIALIIAAAMAFMLRPAQPAVAATVSC
;
A
#
# COMPACT_ATOMS: atom_id res chain seq x y z
N MET A 1 26.21 9.95 16.00
CA MET A 1 25.04 10.20 16.86
C MET A 1 23.86 9.46 16.25
N THR A 2 23.19 8.61 17.02
CA THR A 2 21.98 7.94 16.55
C THR A 2 20.89 8.99 16.35
N GLU A 3 20.48 9.22 15.13
CA GLU A 3 19.42 10.17 14.77
C GLU A 3 18.09 9.64 15.34
N GLN A 4 17.69 10.17 16.50
CA GLN A 4 16.55 9.64 17.28
C GLN A 4 15.21 9.70 16.52
N ARG A 5 15.06 10.61 15.54
CA ARG A 5 13.88 10.73 14.70
C ARG A 5 13.60 9.46 13.87
N TRP A 6 14.65 8.78 13.40
CA TRP A 6 14.52 7.53 12.64
C TRP A 6 13.86 6.45 13.49
N LEU A 7 14.27 6.33 14.75
CA LEU A 7 13.71 5.34 15.66
C LEU A 7 12.32 5.76 16.20
N ARG A 8 12.10 7.04 16.51
CA ARG A 8 10.85 7.46 17.15
C ARG A 8 9.75 7.79 16.17
N ILE A 9 10.03 8.61 15.15
CA ILE A 9 8.99 9.02 14.19
C ILE A 9 8.72 7.90 13.19
N LEU A 10 9.77 7.34 12.60
CA LEU A 10 9.62 6.38 11.52
C LEU A 10 9.13 5.02 12.02
N SER A 11 9.71 4.48 13.12
CA SER A 11 9.28 3.17 13.65
C SER A 11 7.85 3.20 14.17
N ILE A 12 7.44 4.30 14.83
CA ILE A 12 6.07 4.43 15.33
C ILE A 12 5.07 4.56 14.17
N SER A 13 5.41 5.34 13.14
CA SER A 13 4.60 5.44 11.93
C SER A 13 4.58 4.11 11.14
N PHE A 14 5.68 3.37 11.14
CA PHE A 14 5.78 2.05 10.54
C PHE A 14 4.82 1.05 11.18
N VAL A 15 4.85 0.92 12.51
CA VAL A 15 3.94 -0.01 13.22
C VAL A 15 2.49 0.44 13.10
N MET A 16 2.22 1.74 13.17
CA MET A 16 0.87 2.29 12.96
C MET A 16 0.33 1.88 11.58
N TYR A 17 1.14 2.03 10.53
CA TYR A 17 0.69 1.67 9.19
C TYR A 17 0.68 0.16 8.94
N THR A 18 1.51 -0.61 9.67
CA THR A 18 1.41 -2.07 9.72
C THR A 18 0.05 -2.49 10.26
N ILE A 19 -0.43 -1.88 11.34
CA ILE A 19 -1.77 -2.13 11.91
C ILE A 19 -2.86 -1.76 10.90
N ALA A 20 -2.75 -0.60 10.25
CA ALA A 20 -3.70 -0.20 9.20
C ALA A 20 -3.75 -1.21 8.05
N TYR A 21 -2.61 -1.75 7.65
CA TYR A 21 -2.57 -2.73 6.56
C TYR A 21 -3.02 -4.11 7.00
N ILE A 22 -2.88 -4.49 8.28
CA ILE A 22 -3.49 -5.68 8.87
C ILE A 22 -5.02 -5.61 8.72
N ASP A 23 -5.65 -4.53 9.17
CA ASP A 23 -7.10 -4.32 9.06
C ASP A 23 -7.61 -4.34 7.61
N ARG A 24 -6.79 -3.88 6.68
CA ARG A 24 -7.11 -3.93 5.25
C ARG A 24 -7.09 -5.36 4.70
N THR A 25 -6.18 -6.19 5.19
CA THR A 25 -5.86 -7.49 4.59
C THR A 25 -6.47 -8.68 5.33
N ASN A 26 -6.78 -8.56 6.62
CA ASN A 26 -7.34 -9.63 7.44
C ASN A 26 -8.66 -10.19 6.88
N VAL A 27 -9.46 -9.35 6.24
CA VAL A 27 -10.69 -9.75 5.58
C VAL A 27 -10.44 -10.83 4.50
N SER A 28 -9.26 -10.89 3.89
CA SER A 28 -8.94 -11.91 2.88
C SER A 28 -8.96 -13.32 3.46
N MET A 29 -8.49 -13.47 4.71
CA MET A 29 -8.53 -14.73 5.46
C MET A 29 -9.94 -15.06 5.95
N ALA A 30 -10.70 -14.04 6.38
CA ALA A 30 -12.07 -14.19 6.85
C ALA A 30 -13.09 -14.45 5.71
N LEU A 31 -12.77 -14.02 4.48
CA LEU A 31 -13.71 -13.95 3.35
C LEU A 31 -14.43 -15.27 3.03
N PRO A 32 -13.78 -16.46 3.03
CA PRO A 32 -14.50 -17.73 2.78
C PRO A 32 -15.60 -17.99 3.80
N ALA A 33 -15.31 -17.87 5.10
CA ALA A 33 -16.27 -18.10 6.18
C ALA A 33 -17.37 -17.02 6.20
N MET A 34 -16.98 -15.75 6.00
CA MET A 34 -17.94 -14.64 5.88
C MET A 34 -18.88 -14.80 4.70
N SER A 35 -18.37 -15.18 3.54
CA SER A 35 -19.19 -15.36 2.33
C SER A 35 -20.22 -16.46 2.51
N ALA A 36 -19.85 -17.56 3.18
CA ALA A 36 -20.77 -18.65 3.50
C ALA A 36 -21.87 -18.20 4.48
N GLU A 37 -21.51 -17.51 5.57
CA GLU A 37 -22.44 -17.09 6.62
C GLU A 37 -23.35 -15.94 6.17
N LEU A 38 -22.81 -14.95 5.43
CA LEU A 38 -23.56 -13.80 4.93
C LEU A 38 -24.23 -14.06 3.56
N HIS A 39 -24.18 -15.30 3.07
CA HIS A 39 -24.76 -15.73 1.79
C HIS A 39 -24.29 -14.87 0.59
N MET A 40 -23.01 -14.49 0.56
CA MET A 40 -22.43 -13.70 -0.52
C MET A 40 -21.94 -14.61 -1.65
N ASP A 41 -22.38 -14.32 -2.88
CA ASP A 41 -21.73 -14.89 -4.05
C ASP A 41 -20.33 -14.28 -4.30
N PRO A 42 -19.47 -14.91 -5.11
CA PRO A 42 -18.11 -14.41 -5.35
C PRO A 42 -18.05 -12.97 -5.90
N ARG A 43 -19.04 -12.55 -6.71
CA ARG A 43 -19.11 -11.18 -7.21
C ARG A 43 -19.41 -10.19 -6.09
N GLN A 44 -20.39 -10.51 -5.25
CA GLN A 44 -20.73 -9.69 -4.08
C GLN A 44 -19.56 -9.60 -3.09
N ALA A 45 -18.86 -10.71 -2.86
CA ALA A 45 -17.66 -10.73 -2.03
C ALA A 45 -16.54 -9.85 -2.59
N GLY A 46 -16.26 -9.94 -3.89
CA GLY A 46 -15.29 -9.09 -4.57
C GLY A 46 -15.66 -7.61 -4.51
N ASP A 47 -16.92 -7.25 -4.73
CA ASP A 47 -17.43 -5.89 -4.63
C ASP A 47 -17.31 -5.35 -3.19
N ALA A 48 -17.72 -6.15 -2.19
CA ALA A 48 -17.67 -5.74 -0.79
C ALA A 48 -16.25 -5.50 -0.27
N VAL A 49 -15.26 -6.31 -0.66
CA VAL A 49 -13.86 -6.04 -0.26
C VAL A 49 -13.26 -4.87 -1.03
N GLY A 50 -13.66 -4.71 -2.30
CA GLY A 50 -13.15 -3.66 -3.18
C GLY A 50 -13.68 -2.27 -2.84
N VAL A 51 -14.93 -2.14 -2.40
CA VAL A 51 -15.60 -0.84 -2.14
C VAL A 51 -14.84 0.03 -1.14
N PHE A 52 -14.03 -0.57 -0.28
CA PHE A 52 -13.07 0.10 0.58
C PHE A 52 -12.28 1.19 -0.16
N PHE A 53 -11.84 0.94 -1.38
CA PHE A 53 -11.00 1.88 -2.14
C PHE A 53 -11.75 3.12 -2.63
N TRP A 54 -13.07 3.06 -2.76
CA TRP A 54 -13.89 4.25 -3.00
C TRP A 54 -13.93 5.16 -1.78
N GLY A 55 -14.16 4.59 -0.58
CA GLY A 55 -14.07 5.34 0.67
C GLY A 55 -12.65 5.92 0.87
N TYR A 56 -11.63 5.11 0.61
CA TYR A 56 -10.22 5.49 0.73
C TYR A 56 -9.86 6.69 -0.15
N LEU A 57 -10.38 6.75 -1.38
CA LEU A 57 -10.17 7.86 -2.30
C LEU A 57 -10.73 9.17 -1.76
N LEU A 58 -11.94 9.15 -1.19
CA LEU A 58 -12.67 10.35 -0.81
C LEU A 58 -11.97 11.17 0.29
N LEU A 59 -11.36 10.52 1.28
CA LEU A 59 -10.76 11.24 2.41
C LEU A 59 -9.27 11.59 2.20
N GLN A 60 -8.59 11.08 1.17
CA GLN A 60 -7.17 11.33 0.95
C GLN A 60 -6.81 12.83 0.89
N MET A 61 -7.49 13.58 0.04
CA MET A 61 -7.22 15.02 -0.12
C MET A 61 -7.63 15.84 1.11
N PRO A 62 -8.85 15.71 1.65
CA PRO A 62 -9.26 16.43 2.86
C PRO A 62 -8.35 16.17 4.06
N ALA A 63 -7.97 14.92 4.30
CA ALA A 63 -7.12 14.58 5.43
C ALA A 63 -5.68 15.09 5.26
N GLY A 64 -5.13 15.04 4.04
CA GLY A 64 -3.83 15.62 3.72
C GLY A 64 -3.82 17.14 3.98
N TYR A 65 -4.87 17.84 3.56
CA TYR A 65 -5.04 19.26 3.82
C TYR A 65 -5.12 19.55 5.32
N LEU A 66 -5.94 18.80 6.07
CA LEU A 66 -6.05 18.96 7.52
C LEU A 66 -4.74 18.64 8.25
N ALA A 67 -4.03 17.60 7.82
CA ALA A 67 -2.73 17.24 8.41
C ALA A 67 -1.70 18.36 8.23
N GLN A 68 -1.71 19.03 7.08
CA GLN A 68 -0.78 20.11 6.76
C GLN A 68 -1.12 21.42 7.51
N HIS A 69 -2.42 21.79 7.61
CA HIS A 69 -2.84 23.10 8.13
C HIS A 69 -3.24 23.08 9.59
N TRP A 70 -3.51 21.92 10.15
CA TRP A 70 -3.89 21.78 11.56
C TRP A 70 -2.88 20.94 12.34
N SER A 71 -2.87 19.58 12.15
CA SER A 71 -1.95 18.70 12.84
C SER A 71 -2.00 17.27 12.25
N ALA A 72 -0.89 16.77 11.77
CA ALA A 72 -0.79 15.37 11.32
C ALA A 72 -1.01 14.39 12.49
N LYS A 73 -0.46 14.69 13.68
CA LYS A 73 -0.66 13.91 14.91
C LYS A 73 -2.14 13.74 15.25
N ARG A 74 -2.90 14.86 15.28
CA ARG A 74 -4.32 14.85 15.66
C ARG A 74 -5.19 14.17 14.59
N VAL A 75 -4.93 14.45 13.31
CA VAL A 75 -5.65 13.82 12.20
C VAL A 75 -5.49 12.30 12.28
N VAL A 76 -4.26 11.79 12.37
CA VAL A 76 -4.03 10.35 12.52
C VAL A 76 -4.66 9.80 13.80
N GLY A 77 -4.61 10.52 14.91
CA GLY A 77 -5.25 10.11 16.15
C GLY A 77 -6.77 9.95 16.02
N ILE A 78 -7.46 10.89 15.35
CA ILE A 78 -8.90 10.79 15.05
C ILE A 78 -9.19 9.61 14.12
N LEU A 79 -8.36 9.44 13.08
CA LEU A 79 -8.52 8.34 12.14
C LEU A 79 -8.29 6.98 12.81
N LEU A 80 -7.34 6.86 13.76
CA LEU A 80 -7.12 5.64 14.55
C LEU A 80 -8.38 5.22 15.33
N VAL A 81 -9.09 6.19 15.92
CA VAL A 81 -10.37 5.92 16.61
C VAL A 81 -11.45 5.51 15.60
N ALA A 82 -11.62 6.32 14.54
CA ALA A 82 -12.67 6.08 13.56
C ALA A 82 -12.52 4.72 12.87
N TRP A 83 -11.29 4.40 12.41
CA TRP A 83 -11.05 3.13 11.75
C TRP A 83 -11.15 1.95 12.73
N GLY A 84 -10.61 2.07 13.98
CA GLY A 84 -10.74 1.01 14.99
C GLY A 84 -12.22 0.69 15.29
N VAL A 85 -13.08 1.71 15.42
CA VAL A 85 -14.53 1.51 15.58
C VAL A 85 -15.11 0.79 14.37
N CYS A 86 -14.79 1.21 13.14
CA CYS A 86 -15.31 0.59 11.93
C CYS A 86 -14.83 -0.86 11.77
N SER A 87 -13.55 -1.14 12.11
CA SER A 87 -12.97 -2.47 12.02
C SER A 87 -13.63 -3.44 13.00
N VAL A 88 -13.77 -3.05 14.27
CA VAL A 88 -14.52 -3.83 15.27
C VAL A 88 -15.97 -4.02 14.85
N ALA A 89 -16.66 -2.97 14.37
CA ALA A 89 -18.02 -3.05 13.90
C ALA A 89 -18.18 -4.00 12.69
N THR A 90 -17.14 -4.14 11.85
CA THR A 90 -17.14 -5.12 10.75
C THR A 90 -17.23 -6.56 11.26
N GLY A 91 -16.69 -6.86 12.45
CA GLY A 91 -16.89 -8.16 13.11
C GLY A 91 -18.32 -8.43 13.61
N LEU A 92 -19.16 -7.40 13.66
CA LEU A 92 -20.54 -7.50 14.18
C LEU A 92 -21.64 -7.51 13.08
N VAL A 93 -21.26 -7.42 11.79
CA VAL A 93 -22.20 -7.38 10.68
C VAL A 93 -22.98 -8.70 10.54
N GLN A 94 -24.25 -8.59 10.12
CA GLN A 94 -25.16 -9.72 9.98
C GLN A 94 -25.68 -9.90 8.54
N SER A 95 -25.27 -9.03 7.62
CA SER A 95 -25.68 -9.10 6.22
C SER A 95 -24.59 -8.60 5.28
N ALA A 96 -24.64 -9.05 4.02
CA ALA A 96 -23.77 -8.57 2.95
C ALA A 96 -23.83 -7.05 2.78
N ALA A 97 -25.00 -6.43 2.90
CA ALA A 97 -25.16 -4.98 2.79
C ALA A 97 -24.48 -4.23 3.94
N GLN A 98 -24.59 -4.73 5.18
CA GLN A 98 -23.86 -4.14 6.31
C GLN A 98 -22.36 -4.28 6.14
N PHE A 99 -21.86 -5.43 5.67
CA PHE A 99 -20.44 -5.63 5.40
C PHE A 99 -19.96 -4.66 4.32
N TRP A 100 -20.66 -4.53 3.20
CA TRP A 100 -20.35 -3.57 2.15
C TRP A 100 -20.26 -2.13 2.68
N MET A 101 -21.25 -1.71 3.48
CA MET A 101 -21.27 -0.37 4.08
C MET A 101 -20.09 -0.17 5.04
N MET A 102 -19.80 -1.15 5.90
CA MET A 102 -18.66 -1.06 6.82
C MET A 102 -17.33 -0.97 6.08
N ARG A 103 -17.15 -1.71 4.97
CA ARG A 103 -15.95 -1.61 4.14
C ARG A 103 -15.79 -0.22 3.49
N LEU A 104 -16.87 0.39 3.03
CA LEU A 104 -16.86 1.76 2.50
C LEU A 104 -16.45 2.77 3.58
N VAL A 105 -17.06 2.70 4.76
CA VAL A 105 -16.79 3.61 5.88
C VAL A 105 -15.38 3.38 6.46
N LEU A 106 -14.93 2.13 6.54
CA LEU A 106 -13.57 1.79 6.93
C LEU A 106 -12.55 2.39 5.94
N GLY A 107 -12.81 2.27 4.64
CA GLY A 107 -11.99 2.90 3.62
C GLY A 107 -11.91 4.41 3.79
N LEU A 108 -13.05 5.06 4.09
CA LEU A 108 -13.09 6.50 4.39
C LEU A 108 -12.21 6.82 5.62
N ALA A 109 -12.33 6.05 6.71
CA ALA A 109 -11.55 6.26 7.93
C ALA A 109 -10.04 6.06 7.73
N GLU A 110 -9.60 5.09 6.91
CA GLU A 110 -8.19 4.83 6.65
C GLU A 110 -7.59 5.74 5.55
N GLY A 111 -8.40 6.28 4.63
CA GLY A 111 -7.93 7.00 3.45
C GLY A 111 -7.04 8.21 3.74
N GLY A 112 -7.24 8.82 4.91
CA GLY A 112 -6.45 9.97 5.35
C GLY A 112 -5.11 9.65 5.99
N VAL A 113 -4.84 8.41 6.36
CA VAL A 113 -3.63 8.04 7.12
C VAL A 113 -2.36 8.23 6.28
N TRP A 114 -2.36 7.76 5.04
CA TRP A 114 -1.21 7.87 4.14
C TRP A 114 -0.77 9.32 3.92
N PRO A 115 -1.63 10.25 3.46
CA PRO A 115 -1.21 11.64 3.27
C PRO A 115 -0.80 12.32 4.58
N ALA A 116 -1.44 12.02 5.71
CA ALA A 116 -1.06 12.59 7.00
C ALA A 116 0.35 12.15 7.45
N VAL A 117 0.71 10.89 7.23
CA VAL A 117 2.07 10.41 7.52
C VAL A 117 3.11 11.04 6.58
N LEU A 118 2.78 11.25 5.31
CA LEU A 118 3.69 11.96 4.38
C LEU A 118 3.94 13.40 4.84
N VAL A 119 2.94 14.09 5.37
CA VAL A 119 3.11 15.42 5.99
C VAL A 119 4.03 15.34 7.21
N LEU A 120 3.82 14.34 8.09
CA LEU A 120 4.69 14.14 9.25
C LEU A 120 6.13 13.88 8.83
N VAL A 121 6.36 13.00 7.85
CA VAL A 121 7.70 12.73 7.30
C VAL A 121 8.32 14.01 6.71
N ALA A 122 7.54 14.86 6.04
CA ALA A 122 8.04 16.12 5.49
C ALA A 122 8.47 17.12 6.58
N HIS A 123 7.84 17.12 7.76
CA HIS A 123 8.23 17.94 8.90
C HIS A 123 9.49 17.47 9.62
N TRP A 124 9.78 16.16 9.57
CA TRP A 124 10.86 15.54 10.33
C TRP A 124 12.09 15.14 9.50
N PHE A 125 11.95 15.05 8.18
CA PHE A 125 13.02 14.60 7.30
C PHE A 125 13.30 15.61 6.19
N PRO A 126 14.55 16.07 6.04
CA PRO A 126 14.97 16.87 4.88
C PRO A 126 14.74 16.13 3.56
N ARG A 127 14.62 16.86 2.45
CA ARG A 127 14.36 16.31 1.10
C ARG A 127 15.30 15.18 0.73
N ALA A 128 16.59 15.31 1.06
CA ALA A 128 17.61 14.31 0.79
C ALA A 128 17.38 12.97 1.51
N GLU A 129 16.62 12.96 2.61
CA GLU A 129 16.37 11.78 3.43
C GLU A 129 14.97 11.18 3.22
N ARG A 130 14.02 11.97 2.69
CA ARG A 130 12.60 11.55 2.53
C ARG A 130 12.43 10.28 1.72
N ALA A 131 13.20 10.12 0.64
CA ALA A 131 13.13 8.93 -0.21
C ALA A 131 13.49 7.67 0.60
N ARG A 132 14.56 7.74 1.40
CA ARG A 132 14.99 6.64 2.27
C ARG A 132 13.96 6.37 3.38
N ALA A 133 13.42 7.42 4.02
CA ALA A 133 12.40 7.28 5.04
C ALA A 133 11.13 6.62 4.50
N ASN A 134 10.66 7.04 3.32
CA ASN A 134 9.51 6.43 2.67
C ASN A 134 9.76 4.97 2.26
N ALA A 135 10.97 4.64 1.77
CA ALA A 135 11.32 3.27 1.42
C ALA A 135 11.27 2.33 2.64
N TYR A 136 11.81 2.75 3.78
CA TYR A 136 11.69 2.01 5.04
C TYR A 136 10.24 1.83 5.46
N TRP A 137 9.47 2.90 5.39
CA TRP A 137 8.08 2.87 5.79
C TRP A 137 7.24 1.92 4.91
N MET A 138 7.49 1.87 3.62
CA MET A 138 6.76 1.00 2.68
C MET A 138 6.96 -0.51 2.94
N LEU A 139 8.01 -0.92 3.64
CA LEU A 139 8.19 -2.31 4.04
C LEU A 139 7.09 -2.82 4.99
N CYS A 140 6.34 -1.94 5.64
CA CYS A 140 5.18 -2.32 6.43
C CYS A 140 4.12 -3.07 5.61
N LEU A 141 4.01 -2.83 4.29
CA LEU A 141 3.00 -3.45 3.44
C LEU A 141 3.14 -4.99 3.38
N PRO A 142 4.27 -5.58 2.92
CA PRO A 142 4.41 -7.02 2.95
C PRO A 142 4.55 -7.57 4.38
N LEU A 143 5.20 -6.85 5.29
CA LEU A 143 5.42 -7.33 6.67
C LEU A 143 4.13 -7.41 7.48
N SER A 144 3.14 -6.55 7.22
CA SER A 144 1.82 -6.66 7.85
C SER A 144 1.14 -8.00 7.50
N VAL A 145 1.21 -8.44 6.25
CA VAL A 145 0.64 -9.72 5.82
C VAL A 145 1.43 -10.90 6.42
N VAL A 146 2.76 -10.77 6.51
CA VAL A 146 3.61 -11.78 7.20
C VAL A 146 3.22 -11.97 8.65
N ILE A 147 2.84 -10.89 9.35
CA ILE A 147 2.42 -10.92 10.74
C ILE A 147 0.96 -11.35 10.87
N SER A 148 0.06 -10.76 10.09
CA SER A 148 -1.37 -10.99 10.24
C SER A 148 -1.82 -12.36 9.76
N SER A 149 -1.26 -12.92 8.69
CA SER A 149 -1.77 -14.17 8.14
C SER A 149 -1.68 -15.35 9.10
N PRO A 150 -0.55 -15.60 9.82
CA PRO A 150 -0.49 -16.64 10.85
C PRO A 150 -1.43 -16.33 12.03
N LEU A 151 -1.52 -15.07 12.46
CA LEU A 151 -2.40 -14.64 13.54
C LEU A 151 -3.87 -14.85 13.16
N SER A 152 -4.26 -14.41 11.97
CA SER A 152 -5.62 -14.61 11.44
C SER A 152 -5.95 -16.10 11.31
N GLY A 153 -5.01 -16.91 10.82
CA GLY A 153 -5.17 -18.36 10.72
C GLY A 153 -5.35 -19.03 12.10
N TRP A 154 -4.59 -18.58 13.10
CA TRP A 154 -4.72 -19.05 14.48
C TRP A 154 -6.07 -18.64 15.09
N LEU A 155 -6.49 -17.39 14.90
CA LEU A 155 -7.80 -16.90 15.38
C LEU A 155 -8.96 -17.66 14.73
N LEU A 156 -8.90 -17.93 13.41
CA LEU A 156 -9.92 -18.69 12.71
C LEU A 156 -9.98 -20.16 13.17
N THR A 157 -8.85 -20.76 13.51
CA THR A 157 -8.80 -22.15 13.99
C THR A 157 -9.44 -22.33 15.36
N HIS A 158 -9.30 -21.32 16.28
CA HIS A 158 -9.78 -21.43 17.65
C HIS A 158 -11.14 -20.75 17.87
N TRP A 159 -11.49 -19.81 17.00
CA TRP A 159 -12.75 -19.06 17.06
C TRP A 159 -13.37 -18.95 15.67
N ASN A 160 -13.81 -17.77 15.29
CA ASN A 160 -14.46 -17.49 14.03
C ASN A 160 -13.99 -16.16 13.42
N TRP A 161 -14.44 -15.86 12.22
CA TRP A 161 -14.08 -14.64 11.52
C TRP A 161 -14.50 -13.34 12.23
N ARG A 162 -15.54 -13.39 13.07
CA ARG A 162 -15.98 -12.22 13.86
C ARG A 162 -14.96 -11.86 14.90
N VAL A 163 -14.49 -12.87 15.68
CA VAL A 163 -13.44 -12.69 16.68
C VAL A 163 -12.15 -12.21 16.04
N LEU A 164 -11.79 -12.74 14.87
CA LEU A 164 -10.62 -12.28 14.11
C LEU A 164 -10.71 -10.78 13.85
N LEU A 165 -11.82 -10.31 13.25
CA LEU A 165 -11.99 -8.90 12.89
C LEU A 165 -12.08 -7.98 14.11
N VAL A 166 -12.70 -8.43 15.21
CA VAL A 166 -12.77 -7.66 16.46
C VAL A 166 -11.39 -7.55 17.13
N VAL A 167 -10.64 -8.64 17.21
CA VAL A 167 -9.32 -8.67 17.88
C VAL A 167 -8.31 -7.82 17.10
N GLU A 168 -8.18 -8.04 15.79
CA GLU A 168 -7.26 -7.27 14.97
C GLU A 168 -7.72 -5.81 14.82
N GLY A 169 -9.03 -5.57 14.71
CA GLY A 169 -9.65 -4.24 14.66
C GLY A 169 -9.55 -3.44 15.97
N ALA A 170 -9.22 -4.07 17.08
CA ALA A 170 -8.96 -3.38 18.35
C ALA A 170 -7.52 -2.84 18.47
N LEU A 171 -6.58 -3.29 17.63
CA LEU A 171 -5.18 -2.87 17.67
C LEU A 171 -4.99 -1.34 17.51
N PRO A 172 -5.76 -0.63 16.68
CA PRO A 172 -5.68 0.82 16.56
C PRO A 172 -5.86 1.56 17.89
N PHE A 173 -6.75 1.09 18.77
CA PHE A 173 -6.98 1.72 20.08
C PHE A 173 -5.76 1.60 21.02
N LEU A 174 -5.10 0.45 21.00
CA LEU A 174 -3.86 0.26 21.76
C LEU A 174 -2.75 1.16 21.21
N TRP A 175 -2.64 1.25 19.88
CA TRP A 175 -1.62 2.07 19.23
C TRP A 175 -1.87 3.57 19.37
N LEU A 176 -3.14 4.00 19.50
CA LEU A 176 -3.51 5.39 19.74
C LEU A 176 -2.82 5.95 21.00
N LEU A 177 -2.75 5.18 22.06
CA LEU A 177 -2.10 5.61 23.31
C LEU A 177 -0.60 5.88 23.10
N ILE A 178 0.07 5.01 22.33
CA ILE A 178 1.49 5.17 21.99
C ILE A 178 1.65 6.36 21.05
N TRP A 179 0.82 6.46 20.01
CA TRP A 179 0.83 7.56 19.05
C TRP A 179 0.73 8.93 19.71
N LEU A 180 -0.26 9.12 20.56
CA LEU A 180 -0.50 10.40 21.24
C LEU A 180 0.62 10.79 22.20
N ARG A 181 1.31 9.82 22.82
CA ARG A 181 2.42 10.09 23.75
C ARG A 181 3.76 10.33 23.09
N THR A 182 3.98 9.78 21.90
CA THR A 182 5.33 9.72 21.30
C THR A 182 5.52 10.60 20.09
N ILE A 183 4.45 10.87 19.33
CA ILE A 183 4.53 11.69 18.11
C ILE A 183 4.31 13.16 18.44
N ASP A 184 5.14 14.00 17.83
CA ASP A 184 4.96 15.44 17.75
C ASP A 184 4.98 15.89 16.28
N ASP A 185 4.17 16.91 15.94
CA ASP A 185 4.07 17.39 14.55
C ASP A 185 5.38 18.02 14.05
N PHE A 186 6.13 18.65 14.95
CA PHE A 186 7.33 19.41 14.61
C PHE A 186 8.49 19.11 15.56
N PRO A 187 9.74 19.09 15.08
CA PRO A 187 10.92 18.85 15.90
C PRO A 187 11.03 19.78 17.12
N LYS A 188 10.66 21.07 16.98
CA LYS A 188 10.69 22.07 18.07
C LYS A 188 9.84 21.71 19.29
N LYS A 189 8.79 20.91 19.11
CA LYS A 189 7.89 20.50 20.20
C LYS A 189 8.33 19.22 20.90
N ALA A 190 9.27 18.50 20.32
CA ALA A 190 9.72 17.21 20.83
C ALA A 190 10.76 17.37 21.95
N LYS A 191 10.41 16.97 23.15
CA LYS A 191 11.30 17.06 24.33
C LYS A 191 12.47 16.05 24.29
N TRP A 192 12.41 15.07 23.41
CA TRP A 192 13.36 13.97 23.33
C TRP A 192 14.47 14.21 22.30
N ILE A 193 14.36 15.22 21.43
CA ILE A 193 15.33 15.50 20.38
C ILE A 193 16.60 16.15 20.99
N SER A 194 17.77 15.73 20.50
CA SER A 194 19.03 16.37 20.91
C SER A 194 19.16 17.77 20.31
N ALA A 195 19.82 18.68 21.04
CA ALA A 195 20.02 20.05 20.56
C ALA A 195 20.74 20.11 19.20
N GLY A 196 21.72 19.22 18.97
CA GLY A 196 22.44 19.14 17.69
C GLY A 196 21.55 18.66 16.54
N GLU A 197 20.69 17.65 16.77
CA GLU A 197 19.75 17.16 15.76
C GLU A 197 18.68 18.20 15.44
N LEU A 198 18.17 18.90 16.46
CA LEU A 198 17.20 19.97 16.28
C LEU A 198 17.80 21.10 15.44
N GLN A 199 19.01 21.56 15.77
CA GLN A 199 19.70 22.62 15.02
C GLN A 199 19.95 22.22 13.56
N TYR A 200 20.34 20.97 13.31
CA TYR A 200 20.49 20.45 11.95
C TYR A 200 19.18 20.53 11.17
N LEU A 201 18.07 20.03 11.76
CA LEU A 201 16.76 20.06 11.11
C LEU A 201 16.26 21.47 10.84
N GLU A 202 16.38 22.37 11.82
CA GLU A 202 15.94 23.76 11.66
C GLU A 202 16.71 24.47 10.53
N ARG A 203 18.02 24.32 10.49
CA ARG A 203 18.84 24.92 9.43
C ARG A 203 18.49 24.34 8.06
N THR A 204 18.40 23.02 7.95
CA THR A 204 18.19 22.36 6.67
C THR A 204 16.78 22.62 6.14
N LEU A 205 15.75 22.49 6.99
CA LEU A 205 14.36 22.73 6.58
C LEU A 205 14.09 24.22 6.28
N ALA A 206 14.74 25.14 7.02
CA ALA A 206 14.65 26.56 6.72
C ALA A 206 15.34 26.92 5.38
N ALA A 207 16.49 26.32 5.09
CA ALA A 207 17.16 26.47 3.80
C ALA A 207 16.29 25.94 2.65
N GLU A 208 15.68 24.76 2.81
CA GLU A 208 14.75 24.19 1.84
C GLU A 208 13.51 25.07 1.61
N ALA A 209 13.00 25.72 2.65
CA ALA A 209 11.87 26.63 2.56
C ALA A 209 12.27 27.94 1.84
N ALA A 210 13.45 28.48 2.13
CA ALA A 210 13.98 29.69 1.49
C ALA A 210 14.29 29.50 0.00
N ASP A 211 14.75 28.31 -0.39
CA ASP A 211 15.02 27.94 -1.80
C ASP A 211 13.72 27.71 -2.60
N SER A 212 12.58 27.62 -1.92
CA SER A 212 11.26 27.53 -2.52
C SER A 212 10.78 28.94 -2.97
N LYS A 213 11.33 29.44 -4.11
CA LYS A 213 10.93 30.73 -4.71
C LYS A 213 9.42 30.80 -4.97
N PRO A 214 8.79 32.00 -4.90
CA PRO A 214 7.41 32.19 -5.35
C PRO A 214 7.26 31.70 -6.78
N GLN A 215 6.37 30.72 -6.95
CA GLN A 215 6.33 29.95 -8.19
C GLN A 215 5.47 30.67 -9.22
N GLU A 216 5.98 30.82 -10.45
CA GLU A 216 5.16 31.13 -11.62
C GLU A 216 3.95 30.19 -11.68
N ARG A 217 2.79 30.73 -12.05
CA ARG A 217 1.52 29.99 -12.15
C ARG A 217 1.65 28.91 -13.22
N VAL A 218 2.12 27.73 -12.82
CA VAL A 218 1.98 26.53 -13.65
C VAL A 218 0.50 26.15 -13.58
N SER A 219 -0.13 25.94 -14.74
CA SER A 219 -1.48 25.39 -14.77
C SER A 219 -1.43 23.96 -14.18
N TYR A 220 -1.81 23.82 -12.91
CA TYR A 220 -1.84 22.54 -12.22
C TYR A 220 -2.66 21.51 -12.99
N LEU A 221 -3.79 21.93 -13.56
CA LEU A 221 -4.65 21.05 -14.34
C LEU A 221 -3.93 20.50 -15.60
N ALA A 222 -3.24 21.37 -16.35
CA ALA A 222 -2.49 20.93 -17.53
C ALA A 222 -1.34 19.99 -17.17
N ALA A 223 -0.69 20.21 -16.03
CA ALA A 223 0.39 19.34 -15.57
C ALA A 223 -0.15 17.97 -15.08
N LEU A 224 -1.29 17.94 -14.39
CA LEU A 224 -1.96 16.71 -13.96
C LEU A 224 -2.50 15.89 -15.13
N LEU A 225 -2.94 16.56 -16.20
CA LEU A 225 -3.40 15.91 -17.44
C LEU A 225 -2.25 15.60 -18.42
N SER A 226 -1.00 15.81 -18.01
CA SER A 226 0.14 15.48 -18.87
C SER A 226 0.19 13.97 -19.16
N PRO A 227 0.59 13.55 -20.38
CA PRO A 227 0.69 12.14 -20.73
C PRO A 227 1.54 11.34 -19.74
N GLN A 228 2.60 11.94 -19.20
CA GLN A 228 3.47 11.30 -18.21
C GLN A 228 2.72 10.95 -16.92
N VAL A 229 1.93 11.87 -16.37
CA VAL A 229 1.13 11.62 -15.14
C VAL A 229 0.03 10.61 -15.42
N LEU A 230 -0.64 10.69 -16.57
CA LEU A 230 -1.69 9.75 -16.94
C LEU A 230 -1.15 8.31 -17.10
N ILE A 231 0.01 8.15 -17.75
CA ILE A 231 0.66 6.85 -17.89
C ILE A 231 1.07 6.29 -16.53
N LEU A 232 1.70 7.09 -15.67
CA LEU A 232 2.04 6.67 -14.29
C LEU A 232 0.80 6.27 -13.49
N THR A 233 -0.29 7.01 -13.63
CA THR A 233 -1.57 6.69 -12.99
C THR A 233 -2.13 5.35 -13.48
N ALA A 234 -2.11 5.11 -14.77
CA ALA A 234 -2.59 3.86 -15.36
C ALA A 234 -1.70 2.67 -14.97
N ILE A 235 -0.37 2.84 -14.94
CA ILE A 235 0.56 1.80 -14.46
C ILE A 235 0.25 1.46 -13.00
N TYR A 236 0.07 2.47 -12.13
CA TYR A 236 -0.23 2.24 -10.71
C TYR A 236 -1.60 1.60 -10.50
N PHE A 237 -2.59 1.97 -11.30
CA PHE A 237 -3.91 1.34 -11.32
C PHE A 237 -3.80 -0.15 -11.69
N LEU A 238 -3.16 -0.49 -12.81
CA LEU A 238 -3.02 -1.89 -13.27
C LEU A 238 -2.16 -2.71 -12.29
N ARG A 239 -1.12 -2.11 -11.73
CA ARG A 239 -0.31 -2.74 -10.69
C ARG A 239 -1.16 -3.07 -9.44
N ASN A 240 -1.97 -2.12 -8.97
CA ASN A 240 -2.85 -2.32 -7.82
C ASN A 240 -4.00 -3.28 -8.13
N PHE A 241 -4.51 -3.28 -9.35
CA PHE A 241 -5.47 -4.29 -9.84
C PHE A 241 -4.89 -5.71 -9.65
N GLY A 242 -3.65 -5.95 -10.09
CA GLY A 242 -2.97 -7.23 -9.91
C GLY A 242 -2.69 -7.56 -8.44
N SER A 243 -2.15 -6.60 -7.69
CA SER A 243 -1.74 -6.78 -6.30
C SER A 243 -2.93 -7.07 -5.37
N TYR A 244 -3.96 -6.23 -5.38
CA TYR A 244 -5.12 -6.40 -4.50
C TYR A 244 -6.07 -7.51 -4.97
N GLY A 245 -6.19 -7.74 -6.28
CA GLY A 245 -6.91 -8.90 -6.81
C GLY A 245 -6.34 -10.21 -6.28
N SER A 246 -5.01 -10.36 -6.30
CA SER A 246 -4.36 -11.53 -5.73
C SER A 246 -4.44 -11.57 -4.20
N LEU A 247 -4.21 -10.45 -3.52
CA LEU A 247 -4.23 -10.35 -2.06
C LEU A 247 -5.55 -10.85 -1.46
N PHE A 248 -6.69 -10.41 -2.00
CA PHE A 248 -7.99 -10.77 -1.44
C PHE A 248 -8.46 -12.17 -1.81
N TRP A 249 -8.05 -12.68 -2.97
CA TRP A 249 -8.54 -13.98 -3.45
C TRP A 249 -7.56 -15.15 -3.28
N LEU A 250 -6.28 -14.89 -2.96
CA LEU A 250 -5.28 -15.95 -2.78
C LEU A 250 -5.65 -16.94 -1.67
N PRO A 251 -6.10 -16.52 -0.47
CA PRO A 251 -6.52 -17.47 0.56
C PRO A 251 -7.67 -18.37 0.09
N THR A 252 -8.68 -17.81 -0.53
CA THR A 252 -9.82 -18.57 -1.07
C THR A 252 -9.38 -19.54 -2.18
N ALA A 253 -8.49 -19.11 -3.08
CA ALA A 253 -7.98 -19.94 -4.17
C ALA A 253 -7.19 -21.16 -3.65
N LEU A 254 -6.34 -20.93 -2.63
CA LEU A 254 -5.58 -22.01 -2.01
C LEU A 254 -6.47 -22.98 -1.24
N ASN A 255 -7.45 -22.46 -0.50
CA ASN A 255 -8.34 -23.30 0.28
C ASN A 255 -9.29 -24.14 -0.59
N ASN A 256 -9.84 -23.58 -1.67
CA ASN A 256 -10.67 -24.32 -2.62
C ASN A 256 -9.91 -25.49 -3.27
N THR A 257 -8.61 -25.33 -3.51
CA THR A 257 -7.79 -26.36 -4.18
C THR A 257 -7.30 -27.41 -3.21
N ARG A 258 -7.05 -27.07 -1.94
CA ARG A 258 -6.30 -27.89 -0.99
C ARG A 258 -7.03 -28.31 0.26
N LYS A 259 -8.15 -27.66 0.63
CA LYS A 259 -8.88 -27.87 1.89
C LYS A 259 -7.93 -27.82 3.10
N LEU A 260 -7.11 -26.78 3.17
CA LEU A 260 -6.13 -26.58 4.25
C LEU A 260 -6.85 -26.17 5.53
N SER A 261 -6.26 -26.50 6.68
CA SER A 261 -6.69 -25.86 7.94
C SER A 261 -6.36 -24.37 7.92
N ASP A 262 -7.12 -23.56 8.62
CA ASP A 262 -6.94 -22.09 8.64
C ASP A 262 -5.54 -21.70 9.11
N LEU A 263 -5.00 -22.39 10.13
CA LEU A 263 -3.64 -22.17 10.61
C LEU A 263 -2.60 -22.48 9.53
N THR A 264 -2.76 -23.61 8.82
CA THR A 264 -1.85 -24.00 7.73
C THR A 264 -1.94 -22.99 6.58
N LEU A 265 -3.13 -22.55 6.24
CA LEU A 265 -3.38 -21.55 5.21
C LEU A 265 -2.68 -20.22 5.57
N GLY A 266 -2.86 -19.73 6.80
CA GLY A 266 -2.21 -18.51 7.29
C GLY A 266 -0.67 -18.59 7.19
N ASN A 267 -0.09 -19.73 7.59
CA ASN A 267 1.37 -19.92 7.49
C ASN A 267 1.87 -19.99 6.04
N ILE A 268 1.13 -20.65 5.16
CA ILE A 268 1.49 -20.75 3.74
C ILE A 268 1.43 -19.39 3.04
N ILE A 269 0.41 -18.58 3.34
CA ILE A 269 0.26 -17.21 2.78
C ILE A 269 1.42 -16.30 3.20
N THR A 270 2.07 -16.55 4.31
CA THR A 270 3.25 -15.80 4.75
C THR A 270 4.40 -15.89 3.73
N ILE A 271 4.58 -17.03 3.05
CA ILE A 271 5.73 -17.29 2.16
C ILE A 271 5.84 -16.26 1.01
N PRO A 272 4.79 -16.00 0.20
CA PRO A 272 4.83 -14.99 -0.85
C PRO A 272 5.24 -13.59 -0.34
N TYR A 273 4.82 -13.22 0.87
CA TYR A 273 5.06 -11.87 1.40
C TYR A 273 6.41 -11.71 2.08
N VAL A 274 6.99 -12.79 2.64
CA VAL A 274 8.42 -12.81 3.03
C VAL A 274 9.29 -12.60 1.80
N LEU A 275 9.02 -13.34 0.72
CA LEU A 275 9.71 -13.16 -0.56
C LEU A 275 9.50 -11.74 -1.12
N ALA A 276 8.30 -11.17 -0.97
CA ALA A 276 7.99 -9.80 -1.36
C ALA A 276 8.86 -8.78 -0.61
N ALA A 277 9.00 -8.92 0.70
CA ALA A 277 9.86 -8.03 1.50
C ALA A 277 11.33 -8.09 1.04
N ILE A 278 11.85 -9.30 0.78
CA ILE A 278 13.22 -9.50 0.29
C ILE A 278 13.41 -8.88 -1.08
N LEU A 279 12.55 -9.20 -2.05
CA LEU A 279 12.66 -8.70 -3.42
C LEU A 279 12.42 -7.19 -3.51
N MET A 280 11.57 -6.61 -2.67
CA MET A 280 11.34 -5.16 -2.59
C MET A 280 12.61 -4.42 -2.22
N VAL A 281 13.36 -4.91 -1.21
CA VAL A 281 14.65 -4.33 -0.81
C VAL A 281 15.71 -4.54 -1.89
N ALA A 282 15.79 -5.73 -2.47
CA ALA A 282 16.75 -6.05 -3.51
C ALA A 282 16.56 -5.20 -4.77
N ALA A 283 15.30 -5.07 -5.25
CA ALA A 283 14.96 -4.28 -6.42
C ALA A 283 15.22 -2.78 -6.19
N ALA A 284 14.85 -2.25 -5.01
CA ALA A 284 15.13 -0.86 -4.67
C ALA A 284 16.65 -0.57 -4.67
N LYS A 285 17.45 -1.39 -3.99
CA LYS A 285 18.92 -1.23 -3.96
C LYS A 285 19.55 -1.36 -5.35
N SER A 286 19.09 -2.31 -6.17
CA SER A 286 19.60 -2.48 -7.53
C SER A 286 19.23 -1.29 -8.40
N SER A 287 17.98 -0.82 -8.33
CA SER A 287 17.49 0.34 -9.04
C SER A 287 18.22 1.63 -8.62
N ASP A 288 18.57 1.79 -7.32
CA ASP A 288 19.33 2.93 -6.82
C ASP A 288 20.77 2.93 -7.36
N ARG A 289 21.41 1.75 -7.46
CA ARG A 289 22.79 1.62 -7.96
C ARG A 289 22.91 1.87 -9.45
N THR A 290 21.93 1.44 -10.23
CA THR A 290 21.96 1.56 -11.69
C THR A 290 21.36 2.86 -12.22
N GLY A 291 20.50 3.52 -11.42
CA GLY A 291 19.66 4.64 -11.87
C GLY A 291 18.50 4.24 -12.80
N GLU A 292 18.39 2.96 -13.16
CA GLU A 292 17.44 2.45 -14.15
C GLU A 292 16.08 2.11 -13.55
N ARG A 293 15.34 3.14 -13.09
CA ARG A 293 14.03 2.98 -12.42
C ARG A 293 13.01 2.27 -13.30
N ARG A 294 12.92 2.71 -14.56
CA ARG A 294 11.94 2.20 -15.53
C ARG A 294 12.17 0.73 -15.84
N ALA A 295 13.41 0.34 -16.09
CA ALA A 295 13.75 -1.05 -16.38
C ALA A 295 13.44 -1.99 -15.21
N HIS A 296 13.80 -1.61 -13.97
CA HIS A 296 13.51 -2.42 -12.78
C HIS A 296 12.00 -2.57 -12.54
N MET A 297 11.22 -1.48 -12.69
CA MET A 297 9.77 -1.54 -12.57
C MET A 297 9.17 -2.44 -13.64
N SER A 298 9.55 -2.27 -14.91
CA SER A 298 9.02 -3.08 -16.01
C SER A 298 9.36 -4.55 -15.84
N LEU A 299 10.61 -4.88 -15.50
CA LEU A 299 11.06 -6.26 -15.30
C LEU A 299 10.27 -6.95 -14.19
N THR A 300 10.11 -6.29 -13.05
CA THR A 300 9.36 -6.87 -11.93
C THR A 300 7.89 -7.06 -12.25
N LEU A 301 7.26 -6.16 -13.01
CA LEU A 301 5.88 -6.31 -13.48
C LEU A 301 5.74 -7.42 -14.53
N ILE A 302 6.70 -7.58 -15.46
CA ILE A 302 6.73 -8.69 -16.42
C ILE A 302 6.86 -10.02 -15.67
N VAL A 303 7.83 -10.13 -14.76
CA VAL A 303 8.02 -11.34 -13.95
C VAL A 303 6.74 -11.69 -13.19
N SER A 304 6.09 -10.70 -12.59
CA SER A 304 4.82 -10.91 -11.89
C SER A 304 3.73 -11.42 -12.83
N GLY A 305 3.49 -10.74 -13.94
CA GLY A 305 2.43 -11.10 -14.90
C GLY A 305 2.66 -12.46 -15.53
N VAL A 306 3.88 -12.74 -16.00
CA VAL A 306 4.26 -14.04 -16.59
C VAL A 306 4.14 -15.17 -15.57
N SER A 307 4.56 -14.93 -14.31
CA SER A 307 4.45 -15.92 -13.24
C SER A 307 2.99 -16.26 -12.91
N PHE A 308 2.07 -15.27 -12.89
CA PHE A 308 0.64 -15.57 -12.75
C PHE A 308 0.12 -16.43 -13.90
N LEU A 309 0.44 -16.10 -15.15
CA LEU A 309 0.00 -16.89 -16.30
C LEU A 309 0.60 -18.30 -16.31
N ALA A 310 1.88 -18.44 -15.99
CA ALA A 310 2.56 -19.74 -15.88
C ALA A 310 1.98 -20.59 -14.73
N ALA A 311 1.59 -19.96 -13.61
CA ALA A 311 0.93 -20.68 -12.53
C ALA A 311 -0.39 -21.32 -12.96
N LEU A 312 -1.14 -20.66 -13.84
CA LEU A 312 -2.38 -21.22 -14.40
C LEU A 312 -2.14 -22.41 -15.33
N ALA A 313 -1.04 -22.40 -16.07
CA ALA A 313 -0.66 -23.51 -16.93
C ALA A 313 -0.13 -24.73 -16.13
N THR A 314 0.32 -24.50 -14.91
CA THR A 314 0.97 -25.52 -14.05
C THR A 314 0.10 -26.04 -12.91
N GLN A 315 -1.23 -25.83 -12.95
CA GLN A 315 -2.15 -26.23 -11.86
C GLN A 315 -2.10 -27.73 -11.50
N ARG A 316 -1.74 -28.57 -12.46
CA ARG A 316 -1.52 -30.03 -12.23
C ARG A 316 -0.33 -30.29 -11.30
N PHE A 317 0.59 -29.35 -11.16
CA PHE A 317 1.77 -29.40 -10.31
C PHE A 317 1.67 -28.35 -9.20
N PRO A 318 0.99 -28.65 -8.12
CA PRO A 318 0.58 -27.65 -7.13
C PRO A 318 1.74 -26.91 -6.45
N PHE A 319 2.88 -27.59 -6.26
CA PHE A 319 4.07 -26.97 -5.72
C PHE A 319 4.66 -25.92 -6.69
N VAL A 320 4.72 -26.27 -7.97
CA VAL A 320 5.20 -25.36 -9.03
C VAL A 320 4.26 -24.15 -9.15
N SER A 321 2.95 -24.40 -9.21
CA SER A 321 1.94 -23.33 -9.29
C SER A 321 2.03 -22.39 -8.10
N PHE A 322 2.15 -22.90 -6.87
CA PHE A 322 2.31 -22.08 -5.68
C PHE A 322 3.61 -21.27 -5.67
N THR A 323 4.72 -21.86 -6.11
CA THR A 323 6.01 -21.16 -6.25
C THR A 323 5.90 -20.00 -7.24
N LEU A 324 5.25 -20.22 -8.38
CA LEU A 324 5.01 -19.19 -9.39
C LEU A 324 4.08 -18.08 -8.86
N ILE A 325 3.00 -18.42 -8.16
CA ILE A 325 2.14 -17.41 -7.50
C ILE A 325 2.94 -16.62 -6.45
N SER A 326 3.78 -17.28 -5.68
CA SER A 326 4.63 -16.61 -4.68
C SER A 326 5.60 -15.63 -5.34
N LEU A 327 6.22 -16.03 -6.46
CA LEU A 327 7.08 -15.17 -7.25
C LEU A 327 6.29 -13.99 -7.87
N ALA A 328 5.08 -14.22 -8.35
CA ALA A 328 4.22 -13.18 -8.91
C ALA A 328 3.88 -12.11 -7.87
N VAL A 329 3.43 -12.54 -6.68
CA VAL A 329 3.15 -11.64 -5.56
C VAL A 329 4.39 -10.87 -5.14
N ALA A 330 5.52 -11.55 -4.98
CA ALA A 330 6.77 -10.90 -4.58
C ALA A 330 7.25 -9.87 -5.60
N ALA A 331 7.18 -10.18 -6.88
CA ALA A 331 7.61 -9.30 -7.96
C ALA A 331 6.73 -8.04 -8.09
N VAL A 332 5.39 -8.14 -7.90
CA VAL A 332 4.54 -6.95 -7.93
C VAL A 332 4.83 -6.00 -6.77
N TYR A 333 5.19 -6.50 -5.58
CA TYR A 333 5.64 -5.64 -4.48
C TYR A 333 7.01 -5.02 -4.76
N ALA A 334 7.93 -5.76 -5.37
CA ALA A 334 9.27 -5.27 -5.73
C ALA A 334 9.23 -4.08 -6.71
N SER A 335 8.16 -3.92 -7.49
CA SER A 335 7.97 -2.79 -8.40
C SER A 335 7.76 -1.44 -7.70
N LEU A 336 7.35 -1.43 -6.40
CA LEU A 336 6.94 -0.21 -5.69
C LEU A 336 8.06 0.82 -5.52
N GLY A 337 9.25 0.37 -5.11
CA GLY A 337 10.39 1.28 -4.91
C GLY A 337 10.77 2.01 -6.20
N PRO A 338 11.11 1.29 -7.29
CA PRO A 338 11.37 1.91 -8.58
C PRO A 338 10.21 2.76 -9.12
N PHE A 339 8.96 2.35 -8.92
CA PHE A 339 7.79 3.11 -9.36
C PHE A 339 7.72 4.49 -8.70
N TRP A 340 7.81 4.56 -7.36
CA TRP A 340 7.67 5.83 -6.64
C TRP A 340 8.87 6.77 -6.77
N ALA A 341 10.00 6.27 -7.27
CA ALA A 341 11.12 7.13 -7.68
C ALA A 341 10.85 7.88 -9.00
N LEU A 342 10.11 7.28 -9.94
CA LEU A 342 9.85 7.86 -11.27
C LEU A 342 9.17 9.24 -11.24
N PRO A 343 8.07 9.48 -10.49
CA PRO A 343 7.47 10.81 -10.42
C PRO A 343 8.45 11.89 -9.98
N THR A 344 9.33 11.58 -9.01
CA THR A 344 10.30 12.54 -8.47
C THR A 344 11.43 12.86 -9.43
N GLU A 345 11.77 11.93 -10.32
CA GLU A 345 12.86 12.06 -11.30
C GLU A 345 12.38 12.60 -12.66
N THR A 346 11.10 12.43 -12.99
CA THR A 346 10.58 12.74 -14.33
C THR A 346 9.60 13.90 -14.39
N LEU A 347 9.05 14.33 -13.26
CA LEU A 347 8.10 15.43 -13.19
C LEU A 347 8.76 16.69 -12.61
N PRO A 348 8.31 17.90 -13.04
CA PRO A 348 8.77 19.14 -12.45
C PRO A 348 8.48 19.19 -10.95
N LEU A 349 9.43 19.68 -10.15
CA LEU A 349 9.31 19.78 -8.69
C LEU A 349 8.01 20.46 -8.20
N LYS A 350 7.51 21.41 -9.00
CA LYS A 350 6.28 22.17 -8.73
C LYS A 350 5.01 21.31 -8.74
N VAL A 351 5.02 20.21 -9.48
CA VAL A 351 3.83 19.39 -9.75
C VAL A 351 3.92 18.02 -9.09
N VAL A 352 5.13 17.58 -8.74
CA VAL A 352 5.39 16.23 -8.28
C VAL A 352 4.51 15.79 -7.11
N ALA A 353 4.34 16.65 -6.10
CA ALA A 353 3.55 16.31 -4.91
C ALA A 353 2.06 16.12 -5.26
N THR A 354 1.50 17.03 -6.05
CA THR A 354 0.09 16.95 -6.48
C THR A 354 -0.12 15.77 -7.44
N ALA A 355 0.84 15.53 -8.35
CA ALA A 355 0.80 14.39 -9.26
C ALA A 355 0.88 13.06 -8.50
N MET A 356 1.78 12.93 -7.51
CA MET A 356 1.86 11.74 -6.66
C MET A 356 0.54 11.50 -5.89
N GLY A 357 -0.10 12.56 -5.41
CA GLY A 357 -1.42 12.48 -4.79
C GLY A 357 -2.48 11.93 -5.76
N LEU A 358 -2.53 12.45 -6.99
CA LEU A 358 -3.46 11.99 -8.03
C LEU A 358 -3.18 10.53 -8.44
N ILE A 359 -1.90 10.21 -8.70
CA ILE A 359 -1.46 8.85 -9.05
C ILE A 359 -1.88 7.87 -7.96
N ASN A 360 -1.65 8.22 -6.69
CA ASN A 360 -2.02 7.38 -5.57
C ASN A 360 -3.55 7.25 -5.46
N ALA A 361 -4.28 8.33 -5.53
CA ALA A 361 -5.73 8.35 -5.39
C ALA A 361 -6.43 7.51 -6.46
N ILE A 362 -6.20 7.83 -7.73
CA ILE A 362 -6.83 7.12 -8.86
C ILE A 362 -6.25 5.71 -9.02
N GLY A 363 -4.93 5.55 -8.86
CA GLY A 363 -4.29 4.25 -8.99
C GLY A 363 -4.74 3.24 -7.93
N ASN A 364 -5.14 3.68 -6.74
CA ASN A 364 -5.71 2.79 -5.72
C ASN A 364 -7.09 2.24 -6.10
N LEU A 365 -7.83 2.84 -7.05
CA LEU A 365 -9.06 2.24 -7.59
C LEU A 365 -8.80 0.88 -8.27
N GLY A 366 -7.58 0.59 -8.71
CA GLY A 366 -7.20 -0.77 -9.11
C GLY A 366 -7.48 -1.81 -8.02
N GLY A 367 -7.39 -1.40 -6.75
CA GLY A 367 -7.76 -2.23 -5.60
C GLY A 367 -9.26 -2.54 -5.49
N TYR A 368 -10.13 -1.72 -6.09
CA TYR A 368 -11.54 -2.05 -6.27
C TYR A 368 -11.74 -3.02 -7.43
N PHE A 369 -11.24 -2.66 -8.61
CA PHE A 369 -11.52 -3.41 -9.82
C PHE A 369 -10.88 -4.80 -9.84
N GLY A 370 -9.69 -4.99 -9.24
CA GLY A 370 -9.02 -6.28 -9.17
C GLY A 370 -9.87 -7.37 -8.50
N PRO A 371 -10.25 -7.21 -7.23
CA PRO A 371 -11.12 -8.16 -6.54
C PRO A 371 -12.49 -8.37 -7.20
N VAL A 372 -13.10 -7.30 -7.73
CA VAL A 372 -14.41 -7.37 -8.43
C VAL A 372 -14.31 -8.24 -9.68
N VAL A 373 -13.29 -8.04 -10.50
CA VAL A 373 -13.09 -8.80 -11.74
C VAL A 373 -12.81 -10.27 -11.44
N VAL A 374 -11.94 -10.57 -10.47
CA VAL A 374 -11.69 -11.96 -10.04
C VAL A 374 -12.96 -12.62 -9.53
N GLY A 375 -13.73 -11.94 -8.66
CA GLY A 375 -15.00 -12.45 -8.14
C GLY A 375 -16.05 -12.67 -9.23
N HIS A 376 -16.11 -11.78 -10.23
CA HIS A 376 -17.00 -11.93 -11.38
C HIS A 376 -16.67 -13.18 -12.20
N PHE A 377 -15.41 -13.39 -12.56
CA PHE A 377 -14.98 -14.58 -13.29
C PHE A 377 -15.16 -15.85 -12.46
N LEU A 378 -14.90 -15.81 -11.17
CA LEU A 378 -15.12 -16.94 -10.28
C LEU A 378 -16.59 -17.36 -10.24
N LYS A 379 -17.52 -16.39 -10.18
CA LYS A 379 -18.96 -16.67 -10.25
C LYS A 379 -19.37 -17.31 -11.57
N GLN A 380 -18.79 -16.86 -12.70
CA GLN A 380 -19.17 -17.37 -14.02
C GLN A 380 -18.56 -18.74 -14.33
N SER A 381 -17.29 -18.96 -14.01
CA SER A 381 -16.54 -20.15 -14.44
C SER A 381 -16.35 -21.20 -13.33
N GLY A 382 -16.69 -20.89 -12.09
CA GLY A 382 -16.45 -21.74 -10.92
C GLY A 382 -14.98 -21.91 -10.56
N GLY A 383 -14.04 -21.17 -11.22
CA GLY A 383 -12.61 -21.30 -11.02
C GLY A 383 -11.83 -19.99 -11.13
N PHE A 384 -10.59 -20.01 -10.70
CA PHE A 384 -9.73 -18.82 -10.61
C PHE A 384 -8.94 -18.51 -11.89
N VAL A 385 -9.02 -19.35 -12.92
CA VAL A 385 -8.17 -19.25 -14.14
C VAL A 385 -8.32 -17.91 -14.83
N TYR A 386 -9.55 -17.52 -15.15
CA TYR A 386 -9.81 -16.25 -15.85
C TYR A 386 -9.54 -15.03 -14.95
N GLY A 387 -9.88 -15.15 -13.66
CA GLY A 387 -9.64 -14.09 -12.69
C GLY A 387 -8.14 -13.80 -12.54
N PHE A 388 -7.33 -14.80 -12.18
CA PHE A 388 -5.88 -14.62 -12.02
C PHE A 388 -5.18 -14.36 -13.37
N GLY A 389 -5.71 -14.92 -14.48
CA GLY A 389 -5.26 -14.60 -15.83
C GLY A 389 -5.38 -13.11 -16.14
N SER A 390 -6.50 -12.50 -15.79
CA SER A 390 -6.72 -11.05 -15.98
C SER A 390 -5.73 -10.21 -15.17
N LEU A 391 -5.35 -10.65 -13.94
CA LEU A 391 -4.33 -9.99 -13.13
C LEU A 391 -2.97 -10.04 -13.83
N GLY A 392 -2.58 -11.22 -14.34
CA GLY A 392 -1.32 -11.40 -15.07
C GLY A 392 -1.23 -10.51 -16.32
N ILE A 393 -2.30 -10.48 -17.12
CA ILE A 393 -2.39 -9.64 -18.33
C ILE A 393 -2.28 -8.16 -17.97
N ALA A 394 -3.00 -7.71 -16.94
CA ALA A 394 -2.96 -6.32 -16.50
C ALA A 394 -1.54 -5.88 -16.11
N LEU A 395 -0.78 -6.74 -15.42
CA LEU A 395 0.60 -6.45 -15.03
C LEU A 395 1.55 -6.40 -16.22
N ILE A 396 1.36 -7.24 -17.25
CA ILE A 396 2.13 -7.17 -18.49
C ILE A 396 1.81 -5.88 -19.25
N ILE A 397 0.55 -5.47 -19.31
CA ILE A 397 0.16 -4.18 -19.92
C ILE A 397 0.81 -3.03 -19.16
N ALA A 398 0.80 -3.04 -17.82
CA ALA A 398 1.47 -2.03 -17.01
C ALA A 398 2.97 -1.95 -17.30
N ALA A 399 3.62 -3.10 -17.47
CA ALA A 399 5.03 -3.17 -17.83
C ALA A 399 5.30 -2.60 -19.24
N ALA A 400 4.44 -2.91 -20.21
CA ALA A 400 4.54 -2.36 -21.56
C ALA A 400 4.36 -0.83 -21.58
N MET A 401 3.40 -0.31 -20.80
CA MET A 401 3.19 1.13 -20.66
C MET A 401 4.39 1.86 -20.04
N ALA A 402 5.21 1.20 -19.26
CA ALA A 402 6.42 1.78 -18.70
C ALA A 402 7.44 2.20 -19.77
N PHE A 403 7.46 1.54 -20.91
CA PHE A 403 8.31 1.94 -22.04
C PHE A 403 7.85 3.25 -22.71
N MET A 404 6.61 3.67 -22.50
CA MET A 404 6.07 4.95 -23.00
C MET A 404 6.48 6.14 -22.10
N LEU A 405 6.99 5.88 -20.89
CA LEU A 405 7.47 6.93 -20.00
C LEU A 405 8.75 7.56 -20.56
N ARG A 406 8.88 8.87 -20.39
CA ARG A 406 10.12 9.57 -20.73
C ARG A 406 11.26 9.06 -19.82
N PRO A 407 12.47 8.88 -20.36
CA PRO A 407 13.63 8.58 -19.53
C PRO A 407 13.84 9.67 -18.47
N ALA A 408 14.33 9.28 -17.29
CA ALA A 408 14.80 10.27 -16.32
C ALA A 408 15.88 11.13 -16.97
N GLN A 409 15.79 12.45 -16.80
CA GLN A 409 16.89 13.32 -17.23
C GLN A 409 18.10 12.98 -16.33
N PRO A 410 19.28 12.71 -16.90
CA PRO A 410 20.47 12.52 -16.08
C PRO A 410 20.62 13.77 -15.21
N ALA A 411 20.81 13.55 -13.89
CA ALA A 411 21.10 14.64 -12.98
C ALA A 411 22.29 15.41 -13.58
N VAL A 412 22.09 16.68 -13.89
CA VAL A 412 23.19 17.55 -14.32
C VAL A 412 24.21 17.48 -13.20
N ALA A 413 25.32 16.77 -13.45
CA ALA A 413 26.42 16.74 -12.53
C ALA A 413 26.78 18.20 -12.26
N ALA A 414 26.54 18.66 -11.03
CA ALA A 414 27.03 19.96 -10.61
C ALA A 414 28.55 19.90 -10.77
N THR A 415 29.03 20.41 -11.87
CA THR A 415 30.44 20.69 -12.06
C THR A 415 30.83 21.66 -10.97
N VAL A 416 31.34 21.11 -9.87
CA VAL A 416 32.11 21.88 -8.90
C VAL A 416 33.35 22.36 -9.66
N SER A 417 33.24 23.55 -10.23
CA SER A 417 34.41 24.28 -10.68
C SER A 417 35.20 24.61 -9.42
N CYS A 418 36.38 23.96 -9.31
CA CYS A 418 37.42 24.29 -8.37
C CYS A 418 37.87 25.77 -8.50
#